data_722ee8fbd1146221f690ff601e7a0437
#
_entry.id   722ee8fbd1146221f690ff601e7a0437
#
_cell.length_a   1.000
_cell.length_b   1.000
_cell.length_c   1.000
_cell.angle_alpha   90.00
_cell.angle_beta   90.00
_cell.angle_gamma   90.00
#
_symmetry.space_group_name_H-M   'P 1'
#
loop_
_entity.id
_entity.type
_entity.pdbx_description
1 polymer ?
#
loop_
_entity_poly.entity_id
_entity_poly.type
_entity_poly.pdbx_seq_one_letter_code
_entity_poly.pdbx_strand_id
1 'polypeptide(L)'
;MEKDGIKIDRQALNKVKHEYTLEANELEKYLNEEIKRVMGDTPINLASPEDRSKLLFSRGVKNKKTWAQTFNLGYEVRGNTRKPKRRTPMSDAQFKRAVASNVIIQYRTEATRCNVCNGYGRVSRKRKDGTWGKARYICKSCGGVGIKYMPTNEVAGFKLAPISVMSCSTQGFKTDADALSLYRERGNEQAFIFIERYLRFNAIKTYLKTFVEGIEKNLDYSDRIHPQFMQCVTSTGRLSSRSPNFQNMPRGKTFPVRRAVVSRFEGGHILEGDYAQLEYRVAGYLSQDKHVYENVKGGVDVHNLTATIITGKEKDEITKEERQNAKAHTFAPLYGATGMGLPEHVHRYYSEFTDIYPQIGEWHLDLAKQALKYKVVTLPSGREYRFPYVRRTARGITHGTSVKNYPVQGFATADLLPSALVETFRAFKKNNFKSLLCNTVHDSIVVDVHPDEQDRVIDVVKECMLSIPQQAKRRWGIEYDMPVGIEIKIGSNWLDTEEIFSN
;
A
#
# COMPACT_ATOMS: atom_id res chain seq x y z
N MET A 1 21.69 2.43 -13.90
CA MET A 1 20.23 2.55 -13.81
C MET A 1 19.76 4.00 -14.03
N GLU A 2 20.03 4.96 -13.14
CA GLU A 2 19.56 6.36 -13.31
C GLU A 2 20.05 7.00 -14.61
N LYS A 3 21.35 6.88 -14.93
CA LYS A 3 21.94 7.46 -16.15
C LYS A 3 21.40 6.84 -17.42
N ASP A 4 21.25 5.52 -17.44
CA ASP A 4 20.88 4.79 -18.66
C ASP A 4 19.38 4.86 -18.93
N GLY A 5 18.57 4.96 -17.85
CA GLY A 5 17.12 5.06 -17.89
C GLY A 5 16.43 3.76 -18.32
N ILE A 6 15.12 3.82 -18.38
CA ILE A 6 14.21 2.71 -18.73
C ILE A 6 13.45 3.13 -19.98
N LYS A 7 13.46 2.32 -21.03
CA LYS A 7 12.71 2.60 -22.27
C LYS A 7 11.22 2.32 -22.08
N ILE A 8 10.41 3.24 -22.56
CA ILE A 8 8.94 3.17 -22.52
C ILE A 8 8.38 3.15 -23.94
N ASP A 9 7.51 2.20 -24.18
CA ASP A 9 6.65 2.19 -25.37
C ASP A 9 5.47 3.14 -25.16
N ARG A 10 5.48 4.29 -25.87
CA ARG A 10 4.40 5.28 -25.80
C ARG A 10 3.08 4.74 -26.32
N GLN A 11 3.08 3.87 -27.31
CA GLN A 11 1.85 3.33 -27.88
C GLN A 11 1.17 2.41 -26.87
N ALA A 12 1.93 1.52 -26.24
CA ALA A 12 1.43 0.66 -25.16
C ALA A 12 0.94 1.49 -23.96
N LEU A 13 1.68 2.53 -23.57
CA LEU A 13 1.28 3.43 -22.47
C LEU A 13 -0.03 4.17 -22.79
N ASN A 14 -0.16 4.70 -24.02
CA ASN A 14 -1.35 5.40 -24.47
C ASN A 14 -2.57 4.46 -24.57
N LYS A 15 -2.37 3.21 -24.98
CA LYS A 15 -3.43 2.20 -25.00
C LYS A 15 -3.97 1.94 -23.60
N VAL A 16 -3.07 1.72 -22.63
CA VAL A 16 -3.44 1.55 -21.22
C VAL A 16 -4.15 2.79 -20.68
N LYS A 17 -3.65 3.99 -20.96
CA LYS A 17 -4.27 5.25 -20.55
C LYS A 17 -5.70 5.37 -21.08
N HIS A 18 -5.90 5.10 -22.35
CA HIS A 18 -7.21 5.19 -23.00
C HIS A 18 -8.22 4.22 -22.38
N GLU A 19 -7.85 2.96 -22.26
CA GLU A 19 -8.69 1.89 -21.70
C GLU A 19 -9.18 2.24 -20.28
N TYR A 20 -8.25 2.60 -19.38
CA TYR A 20 -8.60 2.92 -18.00
C TYR A 20 -9.29 4.28 -17.84
N THR A 21 -9.06 5.21 -18.76
CA THR A 21 -9.84 6.48 -18.77
C THR A 21 -11.29 6.23 -19.15
N LEU A 22 -11.56 5.36 -20.12
CA LEU A 22 -12.93 4.97 -20.48
C LEU A 22 -13.64 4.30 -19.28
N GLU A 23 -12.99 3.30 -18.67
CA GLU A 23 -13.53 2.61 -17.48
C GLU A 23 -13.80 3.61 -16.33
N ALA A 24 -12.86 4.54 -16.08
CA ALA A 24 -13.05 5.57 -15.06
C ALA A 24 -14.25 6.47 -15.33
N ASN A 25 -14.46 6.88 -16.58
CA ASN A 25 -15.60 7.72 -16.98
C ASN A 25 -16.94 7.00 -16.82
N GLU A 26 -17.01 5.72 -17.18
CA GLU A 26 -18.22 4.90 -16.99
C GLU A 26 -18.55 4.72 -15.50
N LEU A 27 -17.52 4.43 -14.68
CA LEU A 27 -17.70 4.33 -13.24
C LEU A 27 -18.12 5.67 -12.62
N GLU A 28 -17.52 6.78 -13.04
CA GLU A 28 -17.86 8.11 -12.54
C GLU A 28 -19.32 8.48 -12.87
N LYS A 29 -19.75 8.16 -14.09
CA LYS A 29 -21.15 8.36 -14.50
C LYS A 29 -22.10 7.57 -13.60
N TYR A 30 -21.86 6.27 -13.43
CA TYR A 30 -22.65 5.42 -12.55
C TYR A 30 -22.69 5.94 -11.11
N LEU A 31 -21.54 6.31 -10.55
CA LEU A 31 -21.44 6.81 -9.18
C LEU A 31 -22.24 8.11 -9.00
N ASN A 32 -22.19 9.02 -9.97
CA ASN A 32 -22.95 10.27 -9.94
C ASN A 32 -24.46 10.02 -10.03
N GLU A 33 -24.91 9.09 -10.88
CA GLU A 33 -26.32 8.70 -10.98
C GLU A 33 -26.83 8.11 -9.66
N GLU A 34 -26.07 7.22 -9.03
CA GLU A 34 -26.42 6.64 -7.74
C GLU A 34 -26.40 7.68 -6.60
N ILE A 35 -25.42 8.58 -6.58
CA ILE A 35 -25.41 9.69 -5.62
C ILE A 35 -26.68 10.53 -5.77
N LYS A 36 -27.03 10.91 -7.00
CA LYS A 36 -28.24 11.68 -7.26
C LYS A 36 -29.49 10.93 -6.81
N ARG A 37 -29.57 9.63 -7.06
CA ARG A 37 -30.67 8.77 -6.64
C ARG A 37 -30.86 8.77 -5.11
N VAL A 38 -29.76 8.63 -4.32
CA VAL A 38 -29.87 8.49 -2.86
C VAL A 38 -29.75 9.80 -2.10
N MET A 39 -29.09 10.84 -2.65
CA MET A 39 -28.86 12.13 -1.98
C MET A 39 -29.76 13.26 -2.54
N GLY A 40 -30.42 13.04 -3.67
CA GLY A 40 -31.11 14.11 -4.41
C GLY A 40 -30.09 15.09 -5.01
N ASP A 41 -30.38 16.38 -4.93
CA ASP A 41 -29.48 17.43 -5.46
C ASP A 41 -28.36 17.82 -4.48
N THR A 42 -28.21 17.13 -3.33
CA THR A 42 -27.13 17.41 -2.38
C THR A 42 -25.77 17.19 -3.06
N PRO A 43 -24.91 18.20 -3.15
CA PRO A 43 -23.55 18.01 -3.71
C PRO A 43 -22.73 17.11 -2.82
N ILE A 44 -22.18 16.05 -3.41
CA ILE A 44 -21.31 15.09 -2.73
C ILE A 44 -19.95 15.04 -3.44
N ASN A 45 -18.90 15.32 -2.71
CA ASN A 45 -17.54 15.15 -3.18
C ASN A 45 -16.98 13.81 -2.70
N LEU A 46 -16.85 12.83 -3.59
CA LEU A 46 -16.30 11.51 -3.26
C LEU A 46 -14.83 11.55 -2.79
N ALA A 47 -14.08 12.62 -3.05
CA ALA A 47 -12.74 12.80 -2.50
C ALA A 47 -12.79 13.22 -1.01
N SER A 48 -13.92 13.77 -0.53
CA SER A 48 -14.13 14.18 0.87
C SER A 48 -14.53 12.99 1.75
N PRO A 49 -13.74 12.62 2.78
CA PRO A 49 -14.14 11.59 3.75
C PRO A 49 -15.45 11.93 4.49
N GLU A 50 -15.72 13.21 4.73
CA GLU A 50 -16.95 13.68 5.38
C GLU A 50 -18.17 13.43 4.50
N ASP A 51 -18.08 13.76 3.20
CA ASP A 51 -19.21 13.57 2.28
C ASP A 51 -19.47 12.09 1.99
N ARG A 52 -18.41 11.28 1.84
CA ARG A 52 -18.55 9.81 1.78
C ARG A 52 -19.24 9.26 3.03
N SER A 53 -18.86 9.76 4.22
CA SER A 53 -19.47 9.34 5.48
C SER A 53 -20.96 9.67 5.52
N LYS A 54 -21.36 10.87 5.07
CA LYS A 54 -22.79 11.27 4.97
C LYS A 54 -23.55 10.40 3.98
N LEU A 55 -22.95 10.14 2.80
CA LEU A 55 -23.53 9.33 1.74
C LEU A 55 -23.79 7.89 2.19
N LEU A 56 -22.82 7.26 2.82
CA LEU A 56 -22.90 5.84 3.18
C LEU A 56 -23.74 5.61 4.43
N PHE A 57 -23.57 6.44 5.45
CA PHE A 57 -24.20 6.24 6.77
C PHE A 57 -25.46 7.08 6.99
N SER A 58 -25.81 7.94 6.05
CA SER A 58 -26.99 8.83 6.16
C SER A 58 -26.97 9.73 7.40
N ARG A 59 -25.79 10.04 7.89
CA ARG A 59 -25.57 10.77 9.13
C ARG A 59 -24.40 11.72 9.01
N GLY A 60 -24.57 12.95 9.50
CA GLY A 60 -23.52 13.94 9.65
C GLY A 60 -23.13 14.16 11.11
N VAL A 61 -21.92 14.57 11.36
CA VAL A 61 -21.44 14.94 12.69
C VAL A 61 -22.04 16.29 13.09
N LYS A 62 -22.71 16.36 14.25
CA LYS A 62 -23.32 17.60 14.76
C LYS A 62 -22.29 18.67 15.07
N ASN A 63 -21.25 18.27 15.80
CA ASN A 63 -20.14 19.14 16.18
C ASN A 63 -18.83 18.36 16.20
N LYS A 64 -17.89 18.78 15.34
CA LYS A 64 -16.59 18.09 15.19
C LYS A 64 -15.76 18.05 16.48
N LYS A 65 -15.85 19.10 17.33
CA LYS A 65 -15.11 19.16 18.59
C LYS A 65 -15.67 18.14 19.59
N THR A 66 -16.97 18.13 19.79
CA THR A 66 -17.66 17.15 20.65
C THR A 66 -17.46 15.73 20.15
N TRP A 67 -17.59 15.50 18.83
CA TRP A 67 -17.31 14.21 18.20
C TRP A 67 -15.88 13.73 18.47
N ALA A 68 -14.88 14.59 18.26
CA ALA A 68 -13.49 14.25 18.51
C ALA A 68 -13.21 13.96 20.00
N GLN A 69 -13.87 14.68 20.92
CA GLN A 69 -13.77 14.43 22.35
C GLN A 69 -14.41 13.10 22.75
N THR A 70 -15.63 12.82 22.29
CA THR A 70 -16.37 11.59 22.58
C THR A 70 -15.61 10.34 22.20
N PHE A 71 -14.98 10.36 21.02
CA PHE A 71 -14.24 9.22 20.48
C PHE A 71 -12.72 9.31 20.69
N ASN A 72 -12.24 10.28 21.46
CA ASN A 72 -10.82 10.54 21.70
C ASN A 72 -10.00 10.58 20.39
N LEU A 73 -10.49 11.35 19.42
CA LEU A 73 -9.88 11.48 18.09
C LEU A 73 -8.93 12.66 18.00
N GLY A 74 -8.10 12.68 16.95
CA GLY A 74 -7.18 13.75 16.64
C GLY A 74 -5.79 13.54 17.23
N TYR A 75 -5.13 14.65 17.55
CA TYR A 75 -3.73 14.65 17.97
C TYR A 75 -3.59 15.37 19.30
N GLU A 76 -2.63 14.94 20.12
CA GLU A 76 -2.12 15.68 21.26
C GLU A 76 -0.74 16.25 20.91
N VAL A 77 -0.45 17.44 21.38
CA VAL A 77 0.87 18.08 21.25
C VAL A 77 1.61 17.85 22.57
N ARG A 78 2.79 17.23 22.47
CA ARG A 78 3.72 17.05 23.60
C ARG A 78 5.08 17.63 23.20
N GLY A 79 5.39 18.81 23.72
CA GLY A 79 6.53 19.60 23.25
C GLY A 79 6.35 19.94 21.76
N ASN A 80 7.37 19.71 20.95
CA ASN A 80 7.35 19.96 19.50
C ASN A 80 6.78 18.80 18.67
N THR A 81 6.27 17.73 19.31
CA THR A 81 5.76 16.57 18.60
C THR A 81 4.24 16.47 18.65
N ARG A 82 3.64 16.23 17.45
CA ARG A 82 2.21 15.98 17.30
C ARG A 82 1.97 14.47 17.20
N LYS A 83 1.30 13.89 18.21
CA LYS A 83 1.03 12.45 18.28
C LYS A 83 -0.47 12.16 18.20
N PRO A 84 -0.90 11.08 17.50
CA PRO A 84 -2.30 10.66 17.53
C PRO A 84 -2.75 10.34 18.95
N LYS A 85 -3.96 10.79 19.33
CA LYS A 85 -4.59 10.41 20.60
C LYS A 85 -4.89 8.92 20.61
N ARG A 86 -4.65 8.26 21.74
CA ARG A 86 -5.03 6.87 21.95
C ARG A 86 -6.54 6.77 22.09
N ARG A 87 -7.19 5.94 21.30
CA ARG A 87 -8.62 5.68 21.45
C ARG A 87 -8.86 4.71 22.59
N THR A 88 -9.86 5.01 23.41
CA THR A 88 -10.36 4.08 24.42
C THR A 88 -11.40 3.18 23.76
N PRO A 89 -11.27 1.84 23.83
CA PRO A 89 -12.29 0.93 23.32
C PRO A 89 -13.64 1.17 24.00
N MET A 90 -14.71 1.10 23.24
CA MET A 90 -16.10 1.14 23.72
C MET A 90 -16.78 -0.19 23.42
N SER A 91 -17.76 -0.59 24.23
CA SER A 91 -18.67 -1.65 23.86
C SER A 91 -19.60 -1.20 22.73
N ASP A 92 -20.15 -2.13 21.95
CA ASP A 92 -21.06 -1.81 20.84
C ASP A 92 -22.27 -0.97 21.30
N ALA A 93 -22.80 -1.26 22.50
CA ALA A 93 -23.92 -0.49 23.07
C ALA A 93 -23.52 0.94 23.44
N GLN A 94 -22.31 1.14 23.96
CA GLN A 94 -21.79 2.48 24.26
C GLN A 94 -21.53 3.24 22.94
N PHE A 95 -20.98 2.56 21.94
CA PHE A 95 -20.72 3.14 20.62
C PHE A 95 -22.02 3.60 19.96
N LYS A 96 -23.06 2.75 19.90
CA LYS A 96 -24.35 3.08 19.32
C LYS A 96 -24.98 4.30 20.03
N ARG A 97 -24.93 4.36 21.34
CA ARG A 97 -25.45 5.53 22.12
C ARG A 97 -24.65 6.80 21.79
N ALA A 98 -23.33 6.73 21.76
CA ALA A 98 -22.50 7.88 21.45
C ALA A 98 -22.74 8.39 20.02
N VAL A 99 -22.86 7.49 19.05
CA VAL A 99 -23.20 7.83 17.65
C VAL A 99 -24.57 8.53 17.58
N ALA A 100 -25.59 7.97 18.23
CA ALA A 100 -26.94 8.56 18.23
C ALA A 100 -26.96 9.98 18.81
N SER A 101 -26.16 10.26 19.84
CA SER A 101 -26.09 11.58 20.50
C SER A 101 -25.26 12.62 19.71
N ASN A 102 -24.27 12.20 18.95
CA ASN A 102 -23.28 13.09 18.30
C ASN A 102 -23.51 13.31 16.80
N VAL A 103 -24.52 12.69 16.21
CA VAL A 103 -24.80 12.79 14.78
C VAL A 103 -26.21 13.33 14.52
N ILE A 104 -26.40 13.92 13.34
CA ILE A 104 -27.70 14.30 12.80
C ILE A 104 -28.02 13.42 11.59
N ILE A 105 -29.33 13.16 11.41
CA ILE A 105 -29.81 12.48 10.18
C ILE A 105 -29.66 13.44 9.03
N GLN A 106 -29.20 12.92 7.89
CA GLN A 106 -29.14 13.65 6.64
C GLN A 106 -30.41 13.34 5.84
N TYR A 107 -31.02 14.39 5.31
CA TYR A 107 -32.17 14.26 4.43
C TYR A 107 -31.77 14.57 3.00
N ARG A 108 -32.44 13.96 2.04
CA ARG A 108 -32.32 14.33 0.63
C ARG A 108 -32.66 15.81 0.45
N THR A 109 -32.02 16.46 -0.51
CA THR A 109 -32.31 17.88 -0.76
C THR A 109 -32.74 18.07 -2.20
N GLU A 110 -33.53 19.10 -2.40
CA GLU A 110 -33.88 19.63 -3.71
C GLU A 110 -33.22 20.99 -3.91
N ALA A 111 -32.68 21.20 -5.11
CA ALA A 111 -32.05 22.45 -5.47
C ALA A 111 -33.12 23.48 -5.80
N THR A 112 -33.17 24.56 -5.03
CA THR A 112 -34.09 25.67 -5.24
C THR A 112 -33.34 26.95 -5.54
N ARG A 113 -33.93 27.81 -6.34
CA ARG A 113 -33.36 29.14 -6.62
C ARG A 113 -33.26 29.95 -5.33
N CYS A 114 -32.09 30.54 -5.08
CA CYS A 114 -31.91 31.36 -3.88
C CYS A 114 -32.81 32.61 -3.95
N ASN A 115 -33.75 32.70 -3.05
CA ASN A 115 -34.73 33.83 -2.99
C ASN A 115 -34.08 35.18 -2.59
N VAL A 116 -32.90 35.17 -1.93
CA VAL A 116 -32.18 36.38 -1.48
C VAL A 116 -31.45 37.06 -2.64
N CYS A 117 -30.86 36.32 -3.53
CA CYS A 117 -30.10 36.85 -4.68
C CYS A 117 -30.80 36.53 -6.02
N ASN A 118 -31.97 35.94 -5.99
CA ASN A 118 -32.74 35.56 -7.16
C ASN A 118 -31.96 34.70 -8.16
N GLY A 119 -31.09 33.79 -7.64
CA GLY A 119 -30.27 32.90 -8.45
C GLY A 119 -28.96 33.54 -8.95
N TYR A 120 -28.71 34.83 -8.76
CA TYR A 120 -27.52 35.51 -9.27
C TYR A 120 -26.22 35.24 -8.46
N GLY A 121 -26.31 34.62 -7.30
CA GLY A 121 -25.15 34.38 -6.40
C GLY A 121 -24.60 35.66 -5.74
N ARG A 122 -25.05 36.82 -6.17
CA ARG A 122 -24.56 38.11 -5.65
C ARG A 122 -25.73 39.05 -5.36
N VAL A 123 -25.54 39.92 -4.35
CA VAL A 123 -26.51 40.91 -3.90
C VAL A 123 -25.88 42.27 -3.82
N SER A 124 -26.65 43.33 -4.12
CA SER A 124 -26.29 44.70 -3.82
C SER A 124 -26.70 45.04 -2.39
N ARG A 125 -26.04 45.99 -1.73
CA ARG A 125 -26.44 46.53 -0.41
C ARG A 125 -27.07 47.90 -0.56
N LYS A 126 -28.12 48.12 0.20
CA LYS A 126 -28.66 49.49 0.34
C LYS A 126 -27.67 50.36 1.07
N ARG A 127 -27.47 51.57 0.58
CA ARG A 127 -26.73 52.64 1.24
C ARG A 127 -27.56 53.26 2.36
N LYS A 128 -26.94 54.07 3.21
CA LYS A 128 -27.65 54.79 4.32
C LYS A 128 -28.73 55.70 3.81
N ASP A 129 -28.61 56.23 2.57
CA ASP A 129 -29.56 57.09 1.90
C ASP A 129 -30.74 56.31 1.24
N GLY A 130 -30.79 55.00 1.43
CA GLY A 130 -31.86 54.15 0.86
C GLY A 130 -31.60 53.69 -0.58
N THR A 131 -30.57 54.19 -1.26
CA THR A 131 -30.24 53.81 -2.63
C THR A 131 -29.45 52.50 -2.69
N TRP A 132 -29.54 51.80 -3.82
CA TRP A 132 -28.77 50.55 -4.02
C TRP A 132 -27.34 50.87 -4.46
N GLY A 133 -26.39 50.30 -3.80
CA GLY A 133 -25.00 50.38 -4.20
C GLY A 133 -24.70 49.60 -5.50
N LYS A 134 -23.80 50.16 -6.34
CA LYS A 134 -23.35 49.47 -7.58
C LYS A 134 -22.48 48.24 -7.30
N ALA A 135 -21.84 48.17 -6.15
CA ALA A 135 -20.99 47.01 -5.75
C ALA A 135 -21.82 45.78 -5.49
N ARG A 136 -21.40 44.65 -6.06
CA ARG A 136 -22.05 43.35 -5.85
C ARG A 136 -21.23 42.46 -4.92
N TYR A 137 -21.86 42.01 -3.83
CA TYR A 137 -21.26 41.16 -2.81
C TYR A 137 -21.73 39.73 -2.96
N ILE A 138 -20.92 38.77 -2.57
CA ILE A 138 -21.33 37.37 -2.52
C ILE A 138 -22.55 37.22 -1.62
N CYS A 139 -23.61 36.59 -2.14
CA CYS A 139 -24.81 36.30 -1.38
C CYS A 139 -24.48 35.33 -0.23
N LYS A 140 -24.57 35.83 1.00
CA LYS A 140 -24.31 35.02 2.19
C LYS A 140 -25.26 33.84 2.36
N SER A 141 -26.49 33.95 1.81
CA SER A 141 -27.54 32.96 1.95
C SER A 141 -27.27 31.68 1.14
N CYS A 142 -26.60 31.81 -0.01
CA CYS A 142 -26.25 30.67 -0.89
C CYS A 142 -24.74 30.54 -1.12
N GLY A 143 -23.91 31.32 -0.41
CA GLY A 143 -22.46 31.29 -0.58
C GLY A 143 -21.95 31.70 -1.96
N GLY A 144 -22.77 32.39 -2.76
CA GLY A 144 -22.41 32.80 -4.11
C GLY A 144 -22.87 31.85 -5.22
N VAL A 145 -23.40 30.69 -4.91
CA VAL A 145 -23.81 29.66 -5.89
C VAL A 145 -25.14 30.00 -6.60
N GLY A 146 -26.00 30.80 -5.98
CA GLY A 146 -27.33 31.15 -6.53
C GLY A 146 -28.40 30.12 -6.22
N ILE A 147 -28.04 28.97 -5.68
CA ILE A 147 -28.93 27.84 -5.38
C ILE A 147 -28.88 27.55 -3.88
N LYS A 148 -29.98 27.09 -3.30
CA LYS A 148 -30.09 26.52 -1.98
C LYS A 148 -30.56 25.08 -2.07
N TYR A 149 -30.04 24.24 -1.19
CA TYR A 149 -30.43 22.85 -1.10
C TYR A 149 -31.42 22.72 0.08
N MET A 150 -32.70 22.56 -0.23
CA MET A 150 -33.74 22.45 0.80
C MET A 150 -34.00 20.99 1.14
N PRO A 151 -33.96 20.60 2.43
CA PRO A 151 -34.17 19.20 2.83
C PRO A 151 -35.63 18.78 2.53
N THR A 152 -35.75 17.54 2.05
CA THR A 152 -37.02 16.82 1.91
C THR A 152 -37.34 16.03 3.17
N ASN A 153 -38.43 15.27 3.20
CA ASN A 153 -38.78 14.35 4.29
C ASN A 153 -38.09 12.98 4.16
N GLU A 154 -37.34 12.74 3.10
CA GLU A 154 -36.70 11.46 2.84
C GLU A 154 -35.24 11.45 3.39
N VAL A 155 -34.92 10.41 4.17
CA VAL A 155 -33.56 10.20 4.65
C VAL A 155 -32.64 9.87 3.50
N ALA A 156 -31.55 10.64 3.37
CA ALA A 156 -30.56 10.52 2.30
C ALA A 156 -29.58 9.38 2.52
N GLY A 157 -28.97 8.92 1.43
CA GLY A 157 -27.84 8.00 1.44
C GLY A 157 -28.20 6.53 1.56
N PHE A 158 -27.19 5.67 1.72
CA PHE A 158 -27.34 4.21 1.73
C PHE A 158 -27.78 3.63 3.07
N LYS A 159 -27.88 4.44 4.11
CA LYS A 159 -28.39 4.09 5.46
C LYS A 159 -27.62 2.94 6.14
N LEU A 160 -26.34 2.79 5.83
CA LEU A 160 -25.50 1.79 6.50
C LEU A 160 -25.36 2.08 8.00
N ALA A 161 -25.36 1.02 8.80
CA ALA A 161 -25.09 1.14 10.25
C ALA A 161 -23.59 1.25 10.50
N PRO A 162 -23.12 2.18 11.35
CA PRO A 162 -21.73 2.20 11.80
C PRO A 162 -21.38 0.94 12.57
N ILE A 163 -20.16 0.40 12.39
CA ILE A 163 -19.75 -0.88 12.98
C ILE A 163 -19.20 -0.66 14.40
N SER A 164 -18.12 0.18 14.53
CA SER A 164 -17.46 0.37 15.84
C SER A 164 -16.73 1.72 15.91
N VAL A 165 -16.29 2.09 17.14
CA VAL A 165 -15.49 3.30 17.39
C VAL A 165 -14.20 3.34 16.57
N MET A 166 -13.61 2.19 16.26
CA MET A 166 -12.40 2.09 15.43
C MET A 166 -12.63 2.57 13.99
N SER A 167 -13.87 2.56 13.52
CA SER A 167 -14.28 3.07 12.22
C SER A 167 -14.54 4.58 12.20
N CYS A 168 -14.27 5.31 13.30
CA CYS A 168 -14.44 6.76 13.36
C CYS A 168 -13.17 7.51 13.00
N SER A 169 -13.36 8.68 12.37
CA SER A 169 -12.33 9.69 12.11
C SER A 169 -12.78 11.05 12.65
N THR A 170 -11.92 12.07 12.57
CA THR A 170 -12.30 13.45 12.95
C THR A 170 -13.37 14.07 12.05
N GLN A 171 -13.64 13.46 10.90
CA GLN A 171 -14.59 13.93 9.88
C GLN A 171 -15.88 13.10 9.83
N GLY A 172 -16.04 12.14 10.73
CA GLY A 172 -17.16 11.23 10.78
C GLY A 172 -16.72 9.77 10.84
N PHE A 173 -17.49 8.88 10.21
CA PHE A 173 -17.11 7.47 10.10
C PHE A 173 -16.00 7.31 9.05
N LYS A 174 -15.14 6.31 9.28
CA LYS A 174 -14.09 5.98 8.30
C LYS A 174 -14.69 5.43 7.01
N THR A 175 -14.09 5.85 5.90
CA THR A 175 -14.47 5.45 4.53
C THR A 175 -13.21 5.21 3.68
N ASP A 176 -12.12 4.77 4.32
CA ASP A 176 -10.96 4.23 3.62
C ASP A 176 -11.26 2.80 3.11
N ALA A 177 -10.40 2.28 2.24
CA ALA A 177 -10.63 0.98 1.60
C ALA A 177 -10.80 -0.16 2.62
N ASP A 178 -10.00 -0.15 3.70
CA ASP A 178 -10.07 -1.17 4.75
C ASP A 178 -11.42 -1.12 5.49
N ALA A 179 -11.89 0.08 5.85
CA ALA A 179 -13.19 0.24 6.49
C ALA A 179 -14.34 -0.15 5.56
N LEU A 180 -14.25 0.21 4.27
CA LEU A 180 -15.30 -0.10 3.30
C LEU A 180 -15.38 -1.60 2.99
N SER A 181 -14.28 -2.32 3.00
CA SER A 181 -14.27 -3.78 2.80
C SER A 181 -15.09 -4.53 3.86
N LEU A 182 -15.20 -3.98 5.09
CA LEU A 182 -16.02 -4.57 6.16
C LEU A 182 -17.53 -4.54 5.88
N TYR A 183 -17.98 -3.74 4.92
CA TYR A 183 -19.39 -3.63 4.53
C TYR A 183 -19.78 -4.59 3.40
N ARG A 184 -18.85 -5.36 2.84
CA ARG A 184 -19.15 -6.38 1.83
C ARG A 184 -20.19 -7.40 2.29
N GLU A 185 -20.13 -7.79 3.57
CA GLU A 185 -21.00 -8.79 4.16
C GLU A 185 -22.16 -8.21 5.01
N ARG A 186 -22.16 -6.89 5.24
CA ARG A 186 -23.05 -6.22 6.21
C ARG A 186 -23.91 -5.11 5.60
N GLY A 187 -23.72 -4.78 4.34
CA GLY A 187 -24.49 -3.78 3.62
C GLY A 187 -25.73 -4.34 2.95
N ASN A 188 -26.57 -3.44 2.47
CA ASN A 188 -27.56 -3.83 1.48
C ASN A 188 -26.87 -3.97 0.11
N GLU A 189 -27.49 -4.72 -0.80
CA GLU A 189 -26.91 -5.03 -2.11
C GLU A 189 -26.54 -3.75 -2.92
N GLN A 190 -27.36 -2.73 -2.88
CA GLN A 190 -27.10 -1.47 -3.59
C GLN A 190 -25.88 -0.73 -3.03
N ALA A 191 -25.75 -0.68 -1.70
CA ALA A 191 -24.57 -0.09 -1.05
C ALA A 191 -23.29 -0.89 -1.35
N PHE A 192 -23.41 -2.21 -1.39
CA PHE A 192 -22.30 -3.10 -1.76
C PHE A 192 -21.81 -2.81 -3.19
N ILE A 193 -22.70 -2.81 -4.18
CA ILE A 193 -22.37 -2.51 -5.59
C ILE A 193 -21.73 -1.12 -5.71
N PHE A 194 -22.30 -0.11 -5.00
CA PHE A 194 -21.73 1.22 -4.99
C PHE A 194 -20.30 1.25 -4.42
N ILE A 195 -20.07 0.58 -3.30
CA ILE A 195 -18.75 0.53 -2.64
C ILE A 195 -17.72 -0.15 -3.55
N GLU A 196 -18.05 -1.28 -4.16
CA GLU A 196 -17.17 -1.99 -5.09
C GLU A 196 -16.77 -1.11 -6.28
N ARG A 197 -17.72 -0.47 -6.91
CA ARG A 197 -17.49 0.44 -8.04
C ARG A 197 -16.70 1.68 -7.63
N TYR A 198 -16.98 2.23 -6.44
CA TYR A 198 -16.21 3.34 -5.89
C TYR A 198 -14.75 2.95 -5.61
N LEU A 199 -14.50 1.79 -5.02
CA LEU A 199 -13.15 1.29 -4.75
C LEU A 199 -12.39 1.08 -6.07
N ARG A 200 -13.04 0.49 -7.09
CA ARG A 200 -12.46 0.32 -8.42
C ARG A 200 -12.13 1.65 -9.07
N PHE A 201 -13.07 2.61 -9.07
CA PHE A 201 -12.86 3.95 -9.58
C PHE A 201 -11.67 4.66 -8.93
N ASN A 202 -11.56 4.57 -7.61
CA ASN A 202 -10.48 5.19 -6.85
C ASN A 202 -9.11 4.55 -7.16
N ALA A 203 -9.09 3.23 -7.31
CA ALA A 203 -7.91 2.49 -7.71
C ALA A 203 -7.43 2.92 -9.11
N ILE A 204 -8.34 3.01 -10.08
CA ILE A 204 -8.05 3.47 -11.45
C ILE A 204 -7.55 4.91 -11.46
N LYS A 205 -8.23 5.82 -10.76
CA LYS A 205 -7.77 7.23 -10.67
C LYS A 205 -6.36 7.36 -10.08
N THR A 206 -6.09 6.59 -9.03
CA THR A 206 -4.76 6.55 -8.43
C THR A 206 -3.73 5.98 -9.41
N TYR A 207 -4.08 4.91 -10.10
CA TYR A 207 -3.25 4.27 -11.10
C TYR A 207 -2.89 5.22 -12.26
N LEU A 208 -3.89 5.83 -12.87
CA LEU A 208 -3.69 6.79 -13.98
C LEU A 208 -2.81 7.95 -13.54
N LYS A 209 -3.13 8.57 -12.41
CA LYS A 209 -2.40 9.75 -11.91
C LYS A 209 -0.95 9.42 -11.49
N THR A 210 -0.78 8.32 -10.76
CA THR A 210 0.53 8.03 -10.16
C THR A 210 1.49 7.38 -11.15
N PHE A 211 0.99 6.43 -11.95
CA PHE A 211 1.86 5.63 -12.81
C PHE A 211 1.82 6.13 -14.25
N VAL A 212 0.66 6.24 -14.88
CA VAL A 212 0.60 6.61 -16.30
C VAL A 212 1.04 8.06 -16.52
N GLU A 213 0.39 9.02 -15.87
CA GLU A 213 0.78 10.44 -15.95
C GLU A 213 2.17 10.70 -15.33
N GLY A 214 2.51 9.94 -14.28
CA GLY A 214 3.84 9.99 -13.65
C GLY A 214 4.95 9.61 -14.62
N ILE A 215 4.72 8.58 -15.46
CA ILE A 215 5.63 8.21 -16.55
C ILE A 215 5.66 9.32 -17.61
N GLU A 216 4.51 9.69 -18.16
CA GLU A 216 4.43 10.70 -19.24
C GLU A 216 5.17 12.00 -18.92
N LYS A 217 5.04 12.49 -17.70
CA LYS A 217 5.66 13.76 -17.24
C LYS A 217 7.18 13.70 -17.13
N ASN A 218 7.74 12.50 -17.02
CA ASN A 218 9.18 12.29 -16.79
C ASN A 218 9.89 11.62 -17.96
N LEU A 219 9.22 11.42 -19.10
CA LEU A 219 9.85 10.91 -20.34
C LEU A 219 10.81 11.94 -20.90
N ASP A 220 12.00 11.49 -21.29
CA ASP A 220 12.92 12.26 -22.11
C ASP A 220 12.56 12.19 -23.62
N TYR A 221 13.36 12.87 -24.43
CA TYR A 221 13.19 12.90 -25.90
C TYR A 221 13.42 11.54 -26.59
N SER A 222 14.03 10.58 -25.90
CA SER A 222 14.30 9.21 -26.39
C SER A 222 13.29 8.20 -25.84
N ASP A 223 12.16 8.65 -25.26
CA ASP A 223 11.17 7.84 -24.57
C ASP A 223 11.75 6.99 -23.45
N ARG A 224 12.68 7.57 -22.71
CA ARG A 224 13.26 6.95 -21.51
C ARG A 224 12.86 7.72 -20.27
N ILE A 225 12.79 6.99 -19.18
CA ILE A 225 12.52 7.54 -17.85
C ILE A 225 13.72 7.26 -16.95
N HIS A 226 14.09 8.24 -16.14
CA HIS A 226 15.28 8.21 -15.28
C HIS A 226 14.89 8.30 -13.80
N PRO A 227 14.36 7.20 -13.20
CA PRO A 227 13.97 7.22 -11.78
C PRO A 227 15.19 7.49 -10.89
N GLN A 228 15.02 8.37 -9.89
CA GLN A 228 16.07 8.63 -8.92
C GLN A 228 15.99 7.60 -7.79
N PHE A 229 17.07 6.89 -7.49
CA PHE A 229 17.15 5.92 -6.41
C PHE A 229 17.73 6.53 -5.14
N MET A 230 16.99 6.41 -4.04
CA MET A 230 17.33 7.00 -2.75
C MET A 230 17.76 5.90 -1.78
N GLN A 231 18.99 5.96 -1.28
CA GLN A 231 19.58 4.92 -0.42
C GLN A 231 19.25 5.08 1.07
N CYS A 232 18.97 6.31 1.55
CA CYS A 232 18.89 6.64 2.98
C CYS A 232 17.55 7.24 3.39
N VAL A 233 16.45 6.94 2.68
CA VAL A 233 15.13 7.52 2.97
C VAL A 233 14.26 6.57 3.80
N THR A 234 14.32 5.27 3.53
CA THR A 234 13.54 4.28 4.27
C THR A 234 14.20 3.95 5.61
N SER A 235 13.39 3.71 6.65
CA SER A 235 13.90 3.34 7.98
C SER A 235 14.62 1.98 7.98
N THR A 236 14.30 1.09 7.04
CA THR A 236 14.90 -0.24 6.91
C THR A 236 16.18 -0.25 6.07
N GLY A 237 16.50 0.86 5.39
CA GLY A 237 17.63 0.93 4.46
C GLY A 237 17.32 0.42 3.05
N ARG A 238 16.08 -0.03 2.77
CA ARG A 238 15.65 -0.36 1.41
C ARG A 238 15.86 0.83 0.47
N LEU A 239 16.21 0.56 -0.77
CA LEU A 239 16.16 1.56 -1.82
C LEU A 239 14.71 2.07 -1.97
N SER A 240 14.56 3.34 -2.25
CA SER A 240 13.30 3.92 -2.70
C SER A 240 13.54 4.69 -3.98
N SER A 241 12.52 4.88 -4.80
CA SER A 241 12.66 5.68 -6.01
C SER A 241 11.63 6.80 -6.11
N ARG A 242 11.96 7.84 -6.86
CA ARG A 242 11.08 8.99 -7.12
C ARG A 242 11.30 9.51 -8.54
N SER A 243 10.36 10.30 -9.01
CA SER A 243 10.40 11.00 -10.30
C SER A 243 10.53 10.09 -11.52
N PRO A 244 9.64 9.08 -11.67
CA PRO A 244 8.60 8.58 -10.76
C PRO A 244 9.08 7.42 -9.87
N ASN A 245 8.20 6.92 -8.98
CA ASN A 245 8.50 5.78 -8.14
C ASN A 245 8.31 4.46 -8.92
N PHE A 246 9.40 3.92 -9.44
CA PHE A 246 9.41 2.66 -10.20
C PHE A 246 9.47 1.40 -9.31
N GLN A 247 9.74 1.56 -8.00
CA GLN A 247 9.75 0.43 -7.07
C GLN A 247 8.35 0.01 -6.60
N ASN A 248 7.33 0.87 -6.83
CA ASN A 248 5.94 0.58 -6.48
C ASN A 248 5.06 0.31 -7.72
N MET A 249 5.66 0.00 -8.88
CA MET A 249 4.92 -0.33 -10.10
C MET A 249 4.03 -1.56 -9.88
N PRO A 250 2.72 -1.46 -10.21
CA PRO A 250 1.80 -2.58 -10.02
C PRO A 250 2.28 -3.84 -10.71
N ARG A 251 2.16 -4.97 -10.02
CA ARG A 251 2.42 -6.31 -10.58
C ARG A 251 1.09 -6.90 -11.08
N GLY A 252 1.16 -7.67 -12.15
CA GLY A 252 0.00 -8.40 -12.69
C GLY A 252 -0.87 -7.61 -13.66
N LYS A 253 -1.89 -8.31 -14.18
CA LYS A 253 -2.70 -7.87 -15.33
C LYS A 253 -3.78 -6.84 -14.98
N THR A 254 -4.09 -6.66 -13.69
CA THR A 254 -5.14 -5.71 -13.23
C THR A 254 -4.80 -4.25 -13.52
N PHE A 255 -3.50 -3.92 -13.51
CA PHE A 255 -2.97 -2.59 -13.85
C PHE A 255 -1.69 -2.75 -14.67
N PRO A 256 -1.79 -2.96 -16.00
CA PRO A 256 -0.71 -3.50 -16.83
C PRO A 256 0.32 -2.46 -17.30
N VAL A 257 0.63 -1.45 -16.50
CA VAL A 257 1.57 -0.38 -16.88
C VAL A 257 2.99 -0.91 -17.16
N ARG A 258 3.39 -2.04 -16.56
CA ARG A 258 4.67 -2.70 -16.86
C ARG A 258 4.78 -3.16 -18.31
N ARG A 259 3.65 -3.32 -19.03
CA ARG A 259 3.67 -3.66 -20.47
C ARG A 259 4.31 -2.56 -21.32
N ALA A 260 4.27 -1.32 -20.84
CA ALA A 260 4.93 -0.20 -21.52
C ALA A 260 6.45 -0.16 -21.31
N VAL A 261 6.99 -0.97 -20.40
CA VAL A 261 8.45 -1.07 -20.17
C VAL A 261 9.04 -2.11 -21.11
N VAL A 262 9.84 -1.67 -22.07
CA VAL A 262 10.40 -2.49 -23.15
C VAL A 262 11.91 -2.32 -23.25
N SER A 263 12.57 -3.22 -23.97
CA SER A 263 13.98 -3.05 -24.29
C SER A 263 14.19 -1.83 -25.20
N ARG A 264 15.33 -1.15 -25.01
CA ARG A 264 15.81 -0.09 -25.93
C ARG A 264 16.42 -0.64 -27.21
N PHE A 265 16.76 -1.93 -27.21
CA PHE A 265 17.38 -2.61 -28.31
C PHE A 265 16.31 -3.25 -29.19
N GLU A 266 16.43 -3.12 -30.50
CA GLU A 266 15.57 -3.83 -31.46
C GLU A 266 15.75 -5.35 -31.27
N GLY A 267 14.66 -6.09 -31.11
CA GLY A 267 14.70 -7.51 -30.79
C GLY A 267 15.20 -7.85 -29.37
N GLY A 268 15.45 -6.85 -28.53
CA GLY A 268 15.89 -7.06 -27.15
C GLY A 268 14.74 -7.42 -26.21
N HIS A 269 15.08 -7.83 -24.99
CA HIS A 269 14.12 -8.31 -23.99
C HIS A 269 14.31 -7.61 -22.64
N ILE A 270 13.30 -7.70 -21.77
CA ILE A 270 13.40 -7.35 -20.35
C ILE A 270 13.52 -8.65 -19.56
N LEU A 271 14.60 -8.75 -18.77
CA LEU A 271 14.84 -9.83 -17.83
C LEU A 271 14.59 -9.34 -16.41
N GLU A 272 13.83 -10.09 -15.61
CA GLU A 272 13.65 -9.90 -14.18
C GLU A 272 14.16 -11.14 -13.44
N GLY A 273 15.21 -10.97 -12.61
CA GLY A 273 15.66 -11.97 -11.67
C GLY A 273 15.14 -11.60 -10.28
N ASP A 274 14.35 -12.47 -9.65
CA ASP A 274 13.73 -12.25 -8.34
C ASP A 274 14.26 -13.27 -7.33
N TYR A 275 14.50 -12.86 -6.07
CA TYR A 275 14.88 -13.79 -5.03
C TYR A 275 13.65 -14.49 -4.45
N ALA A 276 13.70 -15.81 -4.41
CA ALA A 276 12.63 -16.61 -3.84
C ALA A 276 12.60 -16.47 -2.31
N GLN A 277 11.59 -15.79 -1.77
CA GLN A 277 11.34 -15.65 -0.33
C GLN A 277 12.57 -15.16 0.47
N LEU A 278 13.30 -14.17 -0.05
CA LEU A 278 14.56 -13.69 0.53
C LEU A 278 14.45 -13.33 2.02
N GLU A 279 13.38 -12.61 2.41
CA GLU A 279 13.18 -12.19 3.79
C GLU A 279 12.94 -13.38 4.74
N TYR A 280 12.24 -14.44 4.29
CA TYR A 280 12.05 -15.66 5.07
C TYR A 280 13.38 -16.40 5.28
N ARG A 281 14.16 -16.55 4.22
CA ARG A 281 15.50 -17.15 4.27
C ARG A 281 16.45 -16.38 5.18
N VAL A 282 16.43 -15.05 5.07
CA VAL A 282 17.21 -14.14 5.93
C VAL A 282 16.79 -14.28 7.40
N ALA A 283 15.50 -14.37 7.68
CA ALA A 283 15.03 -14.57 9.05
C ALA A 283 15.49 -15.92 9.62
N GLY A 284 15.43 -16.99 8.83
CA GLY A 284 15.97 -18.30 9.18
C GLY A 284 17.48 -18.25 9.48
N TYR A 285 18.23 -17.54 8.63
CA TYR A 285 19.67 -17.33 8.85
C TYR A 285 19.96 -16.53 10.14
N LEU A 286 19.28 -15.41 10.35
CA LEU A 286 19.52 -14.56 11.52
C LEU A 286 19.10 -15.22 12.84
N SER A 287 18.07 -16.05 12.83
CA SER A 287 17.58 -16.79 13.99
C SER A 287 18.20 -18.17 14.15
N GLN A 288 18.87 -18.70 13.12
CA GLN A 288 19.32 -20.10 13.02
C GLN A 288 18.18 -21.11 13.25
N ASP A 289 16.97 -20.80 12.71
CA ASP A 289 15.80 -21.63 12.89
C ASP A 289 15.84 -22.88 12.00
N LYS A 290 15.88 -24.05 12.64
CA LYS A 290 16.03 -25.34 11.96
C LYS A 290 14.89 -25.66 11.02
N HIS A 291 13.66 -25.33 11.39
CA HIS A 291 12.48 -25.59 10.56
C HIS A 291 12.50 -24.72 9.30
N VAL A 292 13.02 -23.48 9.39
CA VAL A 292 13.23 -22.66 8.18
C VAL A 292 14.23 -23.32 7.25
N TYR A 293 15.37 -23.79 7.79
CA TYR A 293 16.38 -24.48 6.99
C TYR A 293 15.84 -25.76 6.34
N GLU A 294 15.06 -26.55 7.07
CA GLU A 294 14.42 -27.76 6.58
C GLU A 294 13.38 -27.45 5.48
N ASN A 295 12.53 -26.47 5.71
CA ASN A 295 11.54 -26.03 4.73
C ASN A 295 12.20 -25.54 3.43
N VAL A 296 13.26 -24.75 3.55
CA VAL A 296 14.00 -24.22 2.39
C VAL A 296 14.71 -25.34 1.64
N LYS A 297 15.39 -26.26 2.32
CA LYS A 297 16.08 -27.42 1.71
C LYS A 297 15.08 -28.43 1.10
N GLY A 298 13.92 -28.60 1.72
CA GLY A 298 12.87 -29.48 1.25
C GLY A 298 11.97 -28.89 0.16
N GLY A 299 12.18 -27.64 -0.26
CA GLY A 299 11.34 -26.96 -1.25
C GLY A 299 9.89 -26.79 -0.80
N VAL A 300 9.66 -26.63 0.52
CA VAL A 300 8.31 -26.54 1.08
C VAL A 300 7.65 -25.22 0.69
N ASP A 301 6.44 -25.29 0.16
CA ASP A 301 5.59 -24.13 -0.05
C ASP A 301 5.03 -23.61 1.30
N VAL A 302 5.73 -22.64 1.89
CA VAL A 302 5.36 -22.07 3.21
C VAL A 302 4.01 -21.35 3.21
N HIS A 303 3.52 -20.92 2.05
CA HIS A 303 2.19 -20.32 1.94
C HIS A 303 1.12 -21.41 2.00
N ASN A 304 1.38 -22.55 1.39
CA ASN A 304 0.51 -23.72 1.50
C ASN A 304 0.51 -24.26 2.93
N LEU A 305 1.68 -24.35 3.56
CA LEU A 305 1.80 -24.74 4.98
C LEU A 305 1.00 -23.78 5.89
N THR A 306 1.09 -22.48 5.68
CA THR A 306 0.28 -21.50 6.42
C THR A 306 -1.22 -21.73 6.18
N ALA A 307 -1.62 -22.02 4.94
CA ALA A 307 -3.01 -22.28 4.62
C ALA A 307 -3.54 -23.55 5.33
N THR A 308 -2.76 -24.63 5.43
CA THR A 308 -3.16 -25.82 6.20
C THR A 308 -3.44 -25.50 7.66
N ILE A 309 -2.58 -24.68 8.30
CA ILE A 309 -2.76 -24.31 9.70
C ILE A 309 -4.00 -23.42 9.89
N ILE A 310 -4.22 -22.46 8.99
CA ILE A 310 -5.36 -21.54 9.06
C ILE A 310 -6.69 -22.26 8.81
N THR A 311 -6.72 -23.16 7.81
CA THR A 311 -7.96 -23.85 7.40
C THR A 311 -8.22 -25.16 8.14
N GLY A 312 -7.17 -25.78 8.68
CA GLY A 312 -7.22 -27.12 9.28
C GLY A 312 -7.35 -28.24 8.23
N LYS A 313 -7.14 -27.96 6.95
CA LYS A 313 -7.20 -28.92 5.85
C LYS A 313 -5.84 -29.58 5.60
N GLU A 314 -5.85 -30.74 4.98
CA GLU A 314 -4.63 -31.39 4.48
C GLU A 314 -4.02 -30.60 3.30
N LYS A 315 -2.71 -30.77 3.08
CA LYS A 315 -1.95 -30.02 2.09
C LYS A 315 -2.54 -30.08 0.67
N ASP A 316 -3.03 -31.26 0.29
CA ASP A 316 -3.56 -31.52 -1.05
C ASP A 316 -5.01 -31.02 -1.24
N GLU A 317 -5.68 -30.66 -0.15
CA GLU A 317 -7.03 -30.10 -0.15
C GLU A 317 -7.03 -28.56 -0.21
N ILE A 318 -5.86 -27.92 -0.09
CA ILE A 318 -5.74 -26.46 -0.12
C ILE A 318 -5.99 -25.92 -1.53
N THR A 319 -7.01 -25.11 -1.66
CA THR A 319 -7.33 -24.44 -2.92
C THR A 319 -6.34 -23.31 -3.23
N LYS A 320 -6.25 -22.92 -4.51
CA LYS A 320 -5.44 -21.78 -4.95
C LYS A 320 -5.85 -20.49 -4.24
N GLU A 321 -7.13 -20.30 -3.95
CA GLU A 321 -7.67 -19.14 -3.26
C GLU A 321 -7.25 -19.11 -1.79
N GLU A 322 -7.38 -20.23 -1.07
CA GLU A 322 -6.94 -20.37 0.32
C GLU A 322 -5.45 -20.12 0.47
N ARG A 323 -4.64 -20.69 -0.44
CA ARG A 323 -3.19 -20.40 -0.50
C ARG A 323 -2.90 -18.92 -0.76
N GLN A 324 -3.64 -18.27 -1.65
CA GLN A 324 -3.47 -16.84 -1.93
C GLN A 324 -3.86 -15.97 -0.73
N ASN A 325 -4.92 -16.34 -0.01
CA ASN A 325 -5.35 -15.65 1.22
C ASN A 325 -4.31 -15.83 2.34
N ALA A 326 -3.75 -17.02 2.50
CA ALA A 326 -2.69 -17.30 3.47
C ALA A 326 -1.42 -16.48 3.24
N LYS A 327 -1.12 -16.09 2.00
CA LYS A 327 0.04 -15.25 1.67
C LYS A 327 0.14 -13.96 2.48
N ALA A 328 -1.00 -13.33 2.78
CA ALA A 328 -1.07 -12.11 3.57
C ALA A 328 -0.65 -12.33 5.04
N HIS A 329 -0.72 -13.57 5.52
CA HIS A 329 -0.47 -13.94 6.90
C HIS A 329 0.86 -14.63 7.13
N THR A 330 1.40 -15.34 6.13
CA THR A 330 2.59 -16.20 6.25
C THR A 330 3.78 -15.52 6.94
N PHE A 331 4.12 -14.30 6.53
CA PHE A 331 5.28 -13.59 7.05
C PHE A 331 4.94 -12.50 8.08
N ALA A 332 3.67 -12.25 8.34
CA ALA A 332 3.26 -11.21 9.27
C ALA A 332 3.75 -11.43 10.72
N PRO A 333 3.70 -12.66 11.30
CA PRO A 333 4.27 -12.93 12.63
C PRO A 333 5.78 -12.80 12.66
N LEU A 334 6.48 -13.12 11.56
CA LEU A 334 7.92 -12.94 11.41
C LEU A 334 8.34 -11.47 11.68
N TYR A 335 7.49 -10.53 11.28
CA TYR A 335 7.69 -9.10 11.55
C TYR A 335 7.08 -8.63 12.87
N GLY A 336 6.60 -9.57 13.70
CA GLY A 336 6.06 -9.28 15.02
C GLY A 336 4.59 -8.86 15.05
N ALA A 337 3.83 -9.15 14.00
CA ALA A 337 2.38 -9.02 14.04
C ALA A 337 1.80 -10.08 14.99
N THR A 338 0.75 -9.71 15.74
CA THR A 338 0.14 -10.57 16.77
C THR A 338 -1.20 -11.15 16.34
N GLY A 339 -1.68 -10.87 15.13
CA GLY A 339 -2.99 -11.30 14.66
C GLY A 339 -4.18 -10.69 15.42
N MET A 340 -3.95 -9.71 16.29
CA MET A 340 -5.00 -9.10 17.10
C MET A 340 -6.12 -8.50 16.25
N GLY A 341 -7.35 -8.97 16.46
CA GLY A 341 -8.53 -8.54 15.72
C GLY A 341 -8.81 -9.34 14.43
N LEU A 342 -7.99 -10.33 14.12
CA LEU A 342 -8.27 -11.30 13.06
C LEU A 342 -9.28 -12.37 13.53
N PRO A 343 -9.97 -13.05 12.62
CA PRO A 343 -10.81 -14.23 12.95
C PRO A 343 -10.01 -15.29 13.71
N GLU A 344 -10.67 -16.03 14.59
CA GLU A 344 -10.01 -16.98 15.50
C GLU A 344 -9.16 -18.03 14.76
N HIS A 345 -9.67 -18.58 13.66
CA HIS A 345 -8.93 -19.55 12.85
C HIS A 345 -7.65 -18.99 12.23
N VAL A 346 -7.62 -17.69 11.89
CA VAL A 346 -6.42 -17.02 11.41
C VAL A 346 -5.49 -16.66 12.59
N HIS A 347 -6.08 -16.18 13.70
CA HIS A 347 -5.33 -15.84 14.91
C HIS A 347 -4.55 -17.03 15.48
N ARG A 348 -5.08 -18.25 15.32
CA ARG A 348 -4.41 -19.51 15.69
C ARG A 348 -3.00 -19.60 15.12
N TYR A 349 -2.81 -19.36 13.82
CA TYR A 349 -1.49 -19.38 13.17
C TYR A 349 -0.52 -18.39 13.84
N TYR A 350 -0.99 -17.20 14.22
CA TYR A 350 -0.16 -16.19 14.89
C TYR A 350 0.23 -16.61 16.31
N SER A 351 -0.63 -17.28 17.04
CA SER A 351 -0.34 -17.79 18.38
C SER A 351 0.59 -19.00 18.36
N GLU A 352 0.48 -19.87 17.36
CA GLU A 352 1.30 -21.08 17.20
C GLU A 352 2.63 -20.79 16.45
N PHE A 353 2.84 -19.58 15.94
CA PHE A 353 4.01 -19.27 15.11
C PHE A 353 5.34 -19.57 15.79
N THR A 354 5.47 -19.27 17.09
CA THR A 354 6.69 -19.53 17.86
C THR A 354 6.87 -21.00 18.22
N ASP A 355 5.84 -21.80 18.16
CA ASP A 355 5.92 -23.27 18.32
C ASP A 355 6.36 -23.91 17.00
N ILE A 356 5.93 -23.34 15.87
CA ILE A 356 6.35 -23.77 14.53
C ILE A 356 7.81 -23.36 14.26
N TYR A 357 8.21 -22.17 14.69
CA TYR A 357 9.56 -21.58 14.48
C TYR A 357 10.17 -21.13 15.81
N PRO A 358 10.61 -22.04 16.67
CA PRO A 358 11.03 -21.74 18.04
C PRO A 358 12.25 -20.82 18.10
N GLN A 359 13.25 -21.01 17.23
CA GLN A 359 14.45 -20.17 17.24
C GLN A 359 14.15 -18.75 16.76
N ILE A 360 13.15 -18.54 15.87
CA ILE A 360 12.67 -17.19 15.55
C ILE A 360 12.06 -16.56 16.80
N GLY A 361 11.30 -17.30 17.60
CA GLY A 361 10.72 -16.83 18.85
C GLY A 361 11.80 -16.38 19.85
N GLU A 362 12.83 -17.19 20.06
CA GLU A 362 13.98 -16.89 20.92
C GLU A 362 14.75 -15.66 20.41
N TRP A 363 15.05 -15.62 19.13
CA TRP A 363 15.72 -14.49 18.49
C TRP A 363 14.93 -13.18 18.63
N HIS A 364 13.60 -13.22 18.53
CA HIS A 364 12.75 -12.06 18.78
C HIS A 364 12.86 -11.54 20.22
N LEU A 365 13.00 -12.45 21.21
CA LEU A 365 13.23 -12.06 22.60
C LEU A 365 14.61 -11.44 22.78
N ASP A 366 15.63 -11.95 22.11
CA ASP A 366 17.00 -11.42 22.19
C ASP A 366 17.12 -10.06 21.52
N LEU A 367 16.46 -9.84 20.36
CA LEU A 367 16.34 -8.52 19.75
C LEU A 367 15.69 -7.51 20.71
N ALA A 368 14.63 -7.92 21.41
CA ALA A 368 13.98 -7.08 22.39
C ALA A 368 14.89 -6.72 23.58
N LYS A 369 15.67 -7.70 24.07
CA LYS A 369 16.67 -7.48 25.14
C LYS A 369 17.78 -6.52 24.67
N GLN A 370 18.34 -6.72 23.47
CA GLN A 370 19.36 -5.85 22.88
C GLN A 370 18.84 -4.41 22.73
N ALA A 371 17.65 -4.23 22.13
CA ALA A 371 17.05 -2.93 21.96
C ALA A 371 16.79 -2.22 23.29
N LEU A 372 16.31 -2.94 24.34
CA LEU A 372 16.09 -2.37 25.66
C LEU A 372 17.40 -1.96 26.34
N LYS A 373 18.45 -2.79 26.26
CA LYS A 373 19.72 -2.59 26.96
C LYS A 373 20.60 -1.56 26.25
N TYR A 374 20.81 -1.74 24.96
CA TYR A 374 21.79 -0.96 24.20
C TYR A 374 21.17 0.14 23.35
N LYS A 375 19.85 0.17 23.20
CA LYS A 375 19.10 1.08 22.30
C LYS A 375 19.48 0.93 20.83
N VAL A 376 20.12 -0.15 20.47
CA VAL A 376 20.56 -0.48 19.11
C VAL A 376 20.41 -1.97 18.87
N VAL A 377 20.17 -2.33 17.60
CA VAL A 377 20.25 -3.69 17.08
C VAL A 377 21.23 -3.65 15.91
N THR A 378 22.25 -4.50 15.96
CA THR A 378 23.31 -4.57 14.95
C THR A 378 23.16 -5.84 14.11
N LEU A 379 23.23 -5.70 12.79
CA LEU A 379 23.23 -6.81 11.85
C LEU A 379 24.62 -7.42 11.68
N PRO A 380 24.71 -8.66 11.15
CA PRO A 380 25.99 -9.26 10.80
C PRO A 380 26.84 -8.40 9.84
N SER A 381 26.20 -7.65 8.94
CA SER A 381 26.84 -6.68 8.03
C SER A 381 27.45 -5.46 8.73
N GLY A 382 27.26 -5.29 10.05
CA GLY A 382 27.63 -4.10 10.80
C GLY A 382 26.61 -2.95 10.74
N ARG A 383 25.49 -3.13 10.04
CA ARG A 383 24.42 -2.13 10.01
C ARG A 383 23.74 -2.03 11.37
N GLU A 384 23.52 -0.80 11.86
CA GLU A 384 22.88 -0.51 13.14
C GLU A 384 21.48 0.11 12.96
N TYR A 385 20.51 -0.39 13.74
CA TYR A 385 19.19 0.21 13.92
C TYR A 385 19.05 0.75 15.33
N ARG A 386 18.87 2.06 15.44
CA ARG A 386 18.81 2.76 16.75
C ARG A 386 17.38 2.95 17.19
N PHE A 387 17.08 2.55 18.44
CA PHE A 387 15.78 2.63 19.09
C PHE A 387 15.85 3.44 20.41
N PRO A 388 16.21 4.74 20.38
CA PRO A 388 16.50 5.51 21.60
C PRO A 388 15.31 5.59 22.57
N TYR A 389 14.08 5.47 22.05
CA TYR A 389 12.84 5.59 22.83
C TYR A 389 12.18 4.25 23.15
N VAL A 390 12.85 3.12 22.92
CA VAL A 390 12.31 1.81 23.26
C VAL A 390 12.18 1.67 24.77
N ARG A 391 11.02 1.17 25.25
CA ARG A 391 10.70 0.94 26.65
C ARG A 391 9.96 -0.37 26.81
N ARG A 392 10.08 -0.97 28.01
CA ARG A 392 9.27 -2.13 28.40
C ARG A 392 7.80 -1.72 28.58
N THR A 393 6.91 -2.59 28.20
CA THR A 393 5.45 -2.44 28.37
C THR A 393 4.89 -3.72 28.97
N ALA A 394 3.63 -3.72 29.43
CA ALA A 394 2.96 -4.93 29.93
C ALA A 394 2.85 -6.05 28.85
N ARG A 395 2.94 -5.70 27.57
CA ARG A 395 2.80 -6.64 26.44
C ARG A 395 4.10 -6.76 25.61
N GLY A 396 5.27 -6.55 26.19
CA GLY A 396 6.57 -6.60 25.49
C GLY A 396 7.30 -5.26 25.51
N ILE A 397 7.60 -4.72 24.34
CA ILE A 397 8.33 -3.45 24.19
C ILE A 397 7.62 -2.49 23.24
N THR A 398 7.83 -1.18 23.43
CA THR A 398 7.44 -0.19 22.41
C THR A 398 8.30 -0.42 21.15
N HIS A 399 7.76 -0.12 19.98
CA HIS A 399 8.44 -0.37 18.67
C HIS A 399 8.79 -1.85 18.40
N GLY A 400 8.12 -2.81 19.07
CA GLY A 400 8.43 -4.24 18.97
C GLY A 400 8.43 -4.76 17.53
N THR A 401 7.44 -4.36 16.72
CA THR A 401 7.38 -4.71 15.29
C THR A 401 8.60 -4.18 14.51
N SER A 402 9.01 -2.93 14.74
CA SER A 402 10.19 -2.35 14.08
C SER A 402 11.48 -3.05 14.49
N VAL A 403 11.62 -3.39 15.77
CA VAL A 403 12.79 -4.11 16.30
C VAL A 403 12.97 -5.47 15.66
N LYS A 404 11.87 -6.18 15.35
CA LYS A 404 11.88 -7.49 14.69
C LYS A 404 12.02 -7.40 13.17
N ASN A 405 11.32 -6.43 12.54
CA ASN A 405 11.24 -6.28 11.10
C ASN A 405 12.51 -5.70 10.48
N TYR A 406 13.08 -4.62 11.08
CA TYR A 406 14.22 -3.92 10.48
C TYR A 406 15.44 -4.78 10.21
N PRO A 407 15.84 -5.71 11.12
CA PRO A 407 16.93 -6.64 10.84
C PRO A 407 16.69 -7.50 9.60
N VAL A 408 15.50 -8.09 9.46
CA VAL A 408 15.17 -8.97 8.33
C VAL A 408 15.18 -8.17 7.03
N GLN A 409 14.40 -7.10 6.95
CA GLN A 409 14.32 -6.29 5.74
C GLN A 409 15.66 -5.63 5.40
N GLY A 410 16.39 -5.17 6.40
CA GLY A 410 17.68 -4.51 6.19
C GLY A 410 18.71 -5.46 5.63
N PHE A 411 18.89 -6.61 6.24
CA PHE A 411 19.87 -7.56 5.75
C PHE A 411 19.51 -8.10 4.36
N ALA A 412 18.23 -8.45 4.12
CA ALA A 412 17.76 -8.93 2.84
C ALA A 412 17.90 -7.89 1.72
N THR A 413 17.29 -6.72 1.89
CA THR A 413 17.04 -5.79 0.80
C THR A 413 17.89 -4.51 0.84
N ALA A 414 18.63 -4.26 1.95
CA ALA A 414 19.57 -3.14 2.03
C ALA A 414 21.04 -3.58 2.04
N ASP A 415 21.34 -4.87 2.30
CA ASP A 415 22.70 -5.39 2.29
C ASP A 415 22.90 -6.45 1.18
N LEU A 416 22.14 -7.56 1.18
CA LEU A 416 22.36 -8.66 0.23
C LEU A 416 21.98 -8.27 -1.20
N LEU A 417 20.78 -7.73 -1.44
CA LEU A 417 20.35 -7.32 -2.79
C LEU A 417 21.27 -6.27 -3.43
N PRO A 418 21.63 -5.15 -2.75
CA PRO A 418 22.58 -4.19 -3.32
C PRO A 418 23.95 -4.82 -3.59
N SER A 419 24.38 -5.82 -2.81
CA SER A 419 25.60 -6.57 -3.08
C SER A 419 25.51 -7.29 -4.43
N ALA A 420 24.41 -8.00 -4.69
CA ALA A 420 24.16 -8.68 -5.97
C ALA A 420 24.06 -7.69 -7.15
N LEU A 421 23.39 -6.55 -6.97
CA LEU A 421 23.34 -5.48 -7.99
C LEU A 421 24.73 -4.97 -8.36
N VAL A 422 25.61 -4.75 -7.39
CA VAL A 422 26.97 -4.29 -7.61
C VAL A 422 27.80 -5.37 -8.34
N GLU A 423 27.65 -6.64 -7.97
CA GLU A 423 28.36 -7.74 -8.65
C GLU A 423 27.87 -7.88 -10.11
N THR A 424 26.56 -7.84 -10.35
CA THR A 424 25.99 -7.86 -11.69
C THR A 424 26.53 -6.69 -12.53
N PHE A 425 26.54 -5.48 -11.99
CA PHE A 425 27.10 -4.32 -12.69
C PHE A 425 28.59 -4.49 -13.04
N ARG A 426 29.39 -5.02 -12.09
CA ARG A 426 30.81 -5.29 -12.32
C ARG A 426 31.02 -6.37 -13.38
N ALA A 427 30.23 -7.43 -13.34
CA ALA A 427 30.26 -8.51 -14.31
C ALA A 427 29.90 -8.01 -15.72
N PHE A 428 28.88 -7.16 -15.85
CA PHE A 428 28.51 -6.54 -17.12
C PHE A 428 29.66 -5.70 -17.70
N LYS A 429 30.28 -4.87 -16.85
CA LYS A 429 31.47 -4.08 -17.23
C LYS A 429 32.64 -4.96 -17.67
N LYS A 430 32.95 -6.02 -16.94
CA LYS A 430 34.05 -6.96 -17.24
C LYS A 430 33.85 -7.69 -18.56
N ASN A 431 32.60 -8.04 -18.88
CA ASN A 431 32.24 -8.74 -20.11
C ASN A 431 31.97 -7.79 -21.30
N ASN A 432 32.11 -6.47 -21.12
CA ASN A 432 31.76 -5.43 -22.10
C ASN A 432 30.35 -5.59 -22.68
N PHE A 433 29.38 -5.96 -21.87
CA PHE A 433 28.00 -6.10 -22.31
C PHE A 433 27.39 -4.75 -22.69
N LYS A 434 26.58 -4.74 -23.75
CA LYS A 434 25.68 -3.65 -24.15
C LYS A 434 24.43 -3.63 -23.27
N SER A 435 24.00 -4.80 -22.80
CA SER A 435 22.89 -5.00 -21.86
C SER A 435 23.10 -4.20 -20.58
N LEU A 436 22.01 -3.72 -19.96
CA LEU A 436 22.09 -2.73 -18.89
C LEU A 436 21.18 -3.10 -17.71
N LEU A 437 21.68 -2.92 -16.50
CA LEU A 437 20.82 -2.85 -15.32
C LEU A 437 19.92 -1.62 -15.45
N CYS A 438 18.60 -1.80 -15.48
CA CYS A 438 17.65 -0.71 -15.66
C CYS A 438 16.81 -0.40 -14.42
N ASN A 439 16.45 -1.40 -13.62
CA ASN A 439 15.66 -1.21 -12.40
C ASN A 439 15.98 -2.27 -11.32
N THR A 440 15.48 -2.02 -10.12
CA THR A 440 15.40 -2.98 -9.00
C THR A 440 14.11 -2.74 -8.24
N VAL A 441 13.38 -3.79 -7.91
CA VAL A 441 12.09 -3.69 -7.22
C VAL A 441 12.03 -4.72 -6.11
N HIS A 442 11.92 -4.26 -4.85
CA HIS A 442 11.90 -5.10 -3.65
C HIS A 442 13.16 -5.97 -3.54
N ASP A 443 13.13 -7.18 -4.06
CA ASP A 443 14.16 -8.22 -4.05
C ASP A 443 14.54 -8.68 -5.46
N SER A 444 14.17 -7.90 -6.50
CA SER A 444 14.48 -8.22 -7.90
C SER A 444 15.53 -7.31 -8.54
N ILE A 445 16.17 -7.86 -9.57
CA ILE A 445 17.08 -7.17 -10.50
C ILE A 445 16.43 -7.16 -11.87
N VAL A 446 16.31 -5.98 -12.49
CA VAL A 446 15.72 -5.84 -13.83
C VAL A 446 16.78 -5.38 -14.82
N VAL A 447 16.88 -6.10 -15.93
CA VAL A 447 17.89 -5.90 -16.98
C VAL A 447 17.23 -5.65 -18.33
N ASP A 448 17.75 -4.67 -19.04
CA ASP A 448 17.46 -4.41 -20.44
C ASP A 448 18.49 -5.18 -21.28
N VAL A 449 18.06 -6.25 -21.95
CA VAL A 449 18.91 -7.27 -22.58
C VAL A 449 19.07 -7.01 -24.07
N HIS A 450 20.31 -6.92 -24.53
CA HIS A 450 20.64 -6.89 -25.96
C HIS A 450 20.43 -8.29 -26.57
N PRO A 451 19.84 -8.42 -27.78
CA PRO A 451 19.49 -9.73 -28.35
C PRO A 451 20.70 -10.66 -28.53
N ASP A 452 21.85 -10.15 -28.94
CA ASP A 452 23.05 -10.95 -29.14
C ASP A 452 23.73 -11.43 -27.86
N GLU A 453 23.29 -10.95 -26.71
CA GLU A 453 23.90 -11.21 -25.38
C GLU A 453 23.02 -12.03 -24.46
N GLN A 454 21.81 -12.40 -24.90
CA GLN A 454 20.75 -12.91 -24.03
C GLN A 454 21.22 -14.06 -23.13
N ASP A 455 21.72 -15.16 -23.73
CA ASP A 455 22.09 -16.35 -22.96
C ASP A 455 23.21 -16.06 -21.96
N ARG A 456 24.22 -15.29 -22.38
CA ARG A 456 25.34 -14.89 -21.52
C ARG A 456 24.90 -13.96 -20.38
N VAL A 457 23.95 -13.08 -20.63
CA VAL A 457 23.40 -12.18 -19.61
C VAL A 457 22.58 -12.96 -18.59
N ILE A 458 21.77 -13.92 -19.04
CA ILE A 458 21.01 -14.83 -18.15
C ILE A 458 21.98 -15.55 -17.21
N ASP A 459 23.02 -16.19 -17.75
CA ASP A 459 24.00 -16.92 -16.95
C ASP A 459 24.72 -16.02 -15.95
N VAL A 460 25.16 -14.84 -16.36
CA VAL A 460 25.86 -13.88 -15.48
C VAL A 460 24.95 -13.36 -14.40
N VAL A 461 23.68 -13.02 -14.69
CA VAL A 461 22.74 -12.58 -13.67
C VAL A 461 22.46 -13.69 -12.66
N LYS A 462 22.23 -14.91 -13.14
CA LYS A 462 22.04 -16.10 -12.32
C LYS A 462 23.23 -16.33 -11.39
N GLU A 463 24.44 -16.33 -11.93
CA GLU A 463 25.67 -16.51 -11.15
C GLU A 463 25.83 -15.42 -10.07
N CYS A 464 25.65 -14.16 -10.46
CA CYS A 464 25.77 -13.03 -9.53
C CYS A 464 24.72 -13.10 -8.40
N MET A 465 23.48 -13.50 -8.70
CA MET A 465 22.41 -13.61 -7.70
C MET A 465 22.66 -14.81 -6.76
N LEU A 466 23.10 -15.95 -7.27
CA LEU A 466 23.39 -17.13 -6.47
C LEU A 466 24.68 -17.00 -5.63
N SER A 467 25.59 -16.10 -5.98
CA SER A 467 26.87 -15.89 -5.27
C SER A 467 26.75 -15.05 -3.98
N ILE A 468 25.53 -14.83 -3.45
CA ILE A 468 25.33 -14.16 -2.14
C ILE A 468 26.23 -14.70 -1.04
N PRO A 469 26.40 -16.02 -0.81
CA PRO A 469 27.28 -16.51 0.24
C PRO A 469 28.72 -16.02 0.09
N GLN A 470 29.28 -16.10 -1.12
CA GLN A 470 30.64 -15.64 -1.42
C GLN A 470 30.79 -14.12 -1.29
N GLN A 471 29.75 -13.38 -1.67
CA GLN A 471 29.70 -11.92 -1.51
C GLN A 471 29.66 -11.52 -0.04
N ALA A 472 28.82 -12.18 0.79
CA ALA A 472 28.71 -11.94 2.21
C ALA A 472 30.04 -12.21 2.93
N LYS A 473 30.71 -13.32 2.60
CA LYS A 473 32.05 -13.66 3.11
C LYS A 473 33.08 -12.61 2.75
N ARG A 474 33.14 -12.21 1.47
CA ARG A 474 34.12 -11.23 0.99
C ARG A 474 33.91 -9.83 1.57
N ARG A 475 32.66 -9.40 1.73
CA ARG A 475 32.32 -8.03 2.14
C ARG A 475 32.34 -7.83 3.66
N TRP A 476 31.83 -8.81 4.40
CA TRP A 476 31.56 -8.70 5.83
C TRP A 476 32.19 -9.81 6.68
N GLY A 477 32.87 -10.77 6.08
CA GLY A 477 33.39 -11.94 6.79
C GLY A 477 32.33 -12.91 7.28
N ILE A 478 31.13 -12.87 6.72
CA ILE A 478 29.97 -13.64 7.15
C ILE A 478 29.90 -14.96 6.38
N GLU A 479 29.74 -16.07 7.09
CA GLU A 479 29.38 -17.35 6.51
C GLU A 479 27.84 -17.40 6.39
N TYR A 480 27.32 -17.11 5.18
CA TYR A 480 25.90 -17.18 4.88
C TYR A 480 25.60 -18.58 4.30
N ASP A 481 25.08 -19.48 5.15
CA ASP A 481 24.89 -20.89 4.83
C ASP A 481 23.45 -21.25 4.42
N MET A 482 22.54 -20.25 4.44
CA MET A 482 21.17 -20.43 3.97
C MET A 482 21.13 -20.58 2.44
N PRO A 483 20.46 -21.61 1.89
CA PRO A 483 20.34 -21.78 0.45
C PRO A 483 19.70 -20.56 -0.21
N VAL A 484 20.22 -20.14 -1.35
CA VAL A 484 19.70 -19.01 -2.14
C VAL A 484 18.78 -19.53 -3.20
N GLY A 485 17.54 -19.04 -3.22
CA GLY A 485 16.58 -19.32 -4.28
C GLY A 485 16.39 -18.12 -5.16
N ILE A 486 16.31 -18.33 -6.47
CA ILE A 486 16.04 -17.29 -7.47
C ILE A 486 15.06 -17.78 -8.53
N GLU A 487 14.31 -16.86 -9.09
CA GLU A 487 13.46 -17.04 -10.25
C GLU A 487 13.89 -16.06 -11.34
N ILE A 488 14.09 -16.52 -12.57
CA ILE A 488 14.43 -15.64 -13.70
C ILE A 488 13.34 -15.72 -14.74
N LYS A 489 12.84 -14.56 -15.13
CA LYS A 489 11.83 -14.37 -16.18
C LYS A 489 12.38 -13.46 -17.26
N ILE A 490 11.97 -13.70 -18.52
CA ILE A 490 12.33 -12.87 -19.65
C ILE A 490 11.13 -12.67 -20.57
N GLY A 491 11.04 -11.52 -21.22
CA GLY A 491 9.96 -11.24 -22.16
C GLY A 491 10.19 -9.99 -22.98
N SER A 492 9.33 -9.75 -23.96
CA SER A 492 9.38 -8.55 -24.82
C SER A 492 9.08 -7.25 -24.07
N ASN A 493 8.46 -7.35 -22.90
CA ASN A 493 8.17 -6.25 -21.99
C ASN A 493 8.21 -6.76 -20.55
N TRP A 494 8.14 -5.86 -19.56
CA TRP A 494 8.28 -6.22 -18.15
C TRP A 494 7.04 -6.89 -17.53
N LEU A 495 5.91 -6.97 -18.23
CA LEU A 495 4.69 -7.63 -17.76
C LEU A 495 4.53 -9.04 -18.34
N ASP A 496 4.69 -9.15 -19.65
CA ASP A 496 4.46 -10.39 -20.38
C ASP A 496 5.80 -11.13 -20.49
N THR A 497 6.19 -11.78 -19.39
CA THR A 497 7.44 -12.52 -19.23
C THR A 497 7.16 -14.00 -19.02
N GLU A 498 8.09 -14.84 -19.46
CA GLU A 498 8.10 -16.29 -19.24
C GLU A 498 9.20 -16.65 -18.25
N GLU A 499 8.91 -17.60 -17.36
CA GLU A 499 9.90 -18.15 -16.43
C GLU A 499 10.84 -19.09 -17.19
N ILE A 500 12.13 -18.82 -17.09
CA ILE A 500 13.18 -19.62 -17.76
C ILE A 500 14.08 -20.36 -16.77
N PHE A 501 14.03 -19.98 -15.50
CA PHE A 501 14.79 -20.62 -14.43
C PHE A 501 14.15 -20.38 -13.06
N SER A 502 14.12 -21.45 -12.23
CA SER A 502 13.75 -21.39 -10.80
C SER A 502 14.49 -22.50 -10.03
N ASN A 503 14.94 -22.22 -8.78
CA ASN A 503 15.59 -23.20 -7.89
C ASN A 503 15.17 -23.08 -6.43
#